data_c0b1bea341101b3a0970811db12990b9
#
_entry.id   c0b1bea341101b3a0970811db12990b9
#
_cell.length_a   1.000
_cell.length_b   1.000
_cell.length_c   1.000
_cell.angle_alpha   90.00
_cell.angle_beta   90.00
_cell.angle_gamma   90.00
#
_symmetry.space_group_name_H-M   'P 1'
#
loop_
_entity.id
_entity.type
_entity.pdbx_description
1 polymer ?
#
loop_
_entity_poly.entity_id
_entity_poly.type
_entity_poly.pdbx_seq_one_letter_code
_entity_poly.pdbx_strand_id
1 'polypeptide(L)' 'MKRHLQVELEKLKKKILLMAGMAEQSVQNAAKALKARDSELAQRIIDGDQ' A
#
# COMPACT_ATOMS: atom_id res chain seq x y z
N MET A 1 32.51 13.73 -13.35
CA MET A 1 32.05 13.52 -11.98
C MET A 1 30.63 14.01 -11.70
N LYS A 2 30.28 15.23 -12.09
CA LYS A 2 28.92 15.73 -11.90
C LYS A 2 27.87 14.88 -12.59
N ARG A 3 28.17 14.35 -13.78
CA ARG A 3 27.25 13.47 -14.51
C ARG A 3 26.98 12.17 -13.77
N HIS A 4 28.05 11.59 -13.23
CA HIS A 4 27.93 10.33 -12.51
C HIS A 4 27.06 10.50 -11.26
N LEU A 5 27.29 11.59 -10.54
CA LEU A 5 26.50 11.91 -9.34
C LEU A 5 25.03 12.13 -9.70
N GLN A 6 24.76 12.87 -10.78
CA GLN A 6 23.40 13.11 -11.23
C GLN A 6 22.68 11.81 -11.60
N VAL A 7 23.37 10.90 -12.29
CA VAL A 7 22.79 9.61 -12.67
C VAL A 7 22.47 8.79 -11.43
N GLU A 8 23.36 8.78 -10.44
CA GLU A 8 23.12 8.05 -9.20
C GLU A 8 21.97 8.63 -8.41
N LEU A 9 21.87 9.96 -8.37
CA LEU A 9 20.76 10.63 -7.69
C LEU A 9 19.41 10.31 -8.37
N GLU A 10 19.40 10.29 -9.69
CA GLU A 10 18.19 9.94 -10.44
C GLU A 10 17.77 8.50 -10.19
N LYS A 11 18.72 7.58 -10.14
CA LYS A 11 18.45 6.18 -9.83
C LYS A 11 17.86 6.05 -8.44
N LEU A 12 18.44 6.74 -7.47
CA LEU A 12 17.94 6.72 -6.09
C LEU A 12 16.54 7.29 -6.01
N LYS A 13 16.30 8.39 -6.71
CA LYS A 13 14.97 9.01 -6.76
C LYS A 13 13.92 8.04 -7.30
N LYS A 14 14.26 7.33 -8.38
CA LYS A 14 13.35 6.35 -8.98
C LYS A 14 13.05 5.20 -8.01
N LYS A 15 14.06 4.73 -7.28
CA LYS A 15 13.88 3.67 -6.29
C LYS A 15 12.97 4.12 -5.17
N ILE A 16 13.16 5.34 -4.70
CA ILE A 16 12.32 5.90 -3.63
C ILE A 16 10.88 6.00 -4.09
N LEU A 17 10.66 6.50 -5.32
CA LEU A 17 9.31 6.61 -5.87
C LEU A 17 8.64 5.25 -6.02
N LEU A 18 9.40 4.25 -6.45
CA LEU A 18 8.88 2.90 -6.59
C LEU A 18 8.48 2.33 -5.23
N MET A 19 9.35 2.50 -4.23
CA MET A 19 9.08 2.04 -2.87
C MET A 19 7.84 2.73 -2.28
N ALA A 20 7.71 4.03 -2.52
CA ALA A 20 6.56 4.79 -2.06
C ALA A 20 5.27 4.25 -2.69
N GLY A 21 5.31 3.94 -3.99
CA GLY A 21 4.16 3.36 -4.67
C GLY A 21 3.78 1.99 -4.11
N MET A 22 4.79 1.17 -3.80
CA MET A 22 4.55 -0.15 -3.21
C MET A 22 3.96 -0.02 -1.80
N ALA A 23 4.46 0.92 -1.01
CA ALA A 23 3.94 1.17 0.33
C ALA A 23 2.48 1.64 0.26
N GLU A 24 2.18 2.55 -0.65
CA GLU A 24 0.82 3.03 -0.87
C GLU A 24 -0.12 1.89 -1.25
N GLN A 25 0.32 1.02 -2.15
CA GLN A 25 -0.47 -0.13 -2.57
C GLN A 25 -0.73 -1.07 -1.39
N SER A 26 0.27 -1.28 -0.55
CA SER A 26 0.12 -2.12 0.65
C SER A 26 -0.91 -1.55 1.61
N VAL A 27 -0.90 -0.24 1.82
CA VAL A 27 -1.88 0.44 2.67
C VAL A 27 -3.28 0.29 2.09
N GLN A 28 -3.44 0.49 0.78
CA GLN A 28 -4.73 0.32 0.12
C GLN A 28 -5.25 -1.10 0.23
N ASN A 29 -4.37 -2.08 0.06
CA ASN A 29 -4.74 -3.49 0.18
C ASN A 29 -5.17 -3.82 1.61
N ALA A 30 -4.46 -3.30 2.60
CA ALA A 30 -4.82 -3.50 4.00
C ALA A 30 -6.18 -2.86 4.32
N ALA A 31 -6.43 -1.66 3.80
CA ALA A 31 -7.70 -0.98 4.00
C ALA A 31 -8.86 -1.77 3.39
N LYS A 32 -8.67 -2.31 2.20
CA LYS A 32 -9.67 -3.16 1.54
C LYS A 32 -9.97 -4.41 2.36
N ALA A 33 -8.92 -5.04 2.89
CA ALA A 33 -9.07 -6.24 3.70
C ALA A 33 -9.85 -5.97 4.97
N LEU A 34 -9.55 -4.84 5.64
CA LEU A 34 -10.27 -4.43 6.84
C LEU A 34 -11.75 -4.14 6.55
N LYS A 35 -12.01 -3.46 5.45
CA LYS A 35 -13.37 -3.14 5.06
C LYS A 35 -14.18 -4.40 4.75
N ALA A 36 -13.58 -5.36 4.06
CA ALA A 36 -14.23 -6.63 3.76
C ALA A 36 -14.54 -7.40 5.03
N ARG A 37 -13.60 -7.39 5.98
CA ARG A 37 -13.78 -8.07 7.26
C ARG A 37 -14.91 -7.43 8.07
N ASP A 38 -14.97 -6.09 8.09
CA ASP A 38 -16.02 -5.38 8.79
C ASP A 38 -17.39 -5.70 8.20
N SER A 39 -17.49 -5.77 6.87
CA SER A 39 -18.73 -6.13 6.20
C SER A 39 -19.16 -7.54 6.55
N GLU A 40 -18.22 -8.46 6.59
CA GLU A 40 -18.48 -9.85 6.95
C GLU A 40 -18.98 -9.96 8.39
N LEU A 41 -18.33 -9.25 9.31
CA LEU A 41 -18.73 -9.23 10.71
C LEU A 41 -20.11 -8.64 10.88
N ALA A 42 -20.41 -7.55 10.19
CA ALA A 42 -21.72 -6.93 10.23
C ALA A 42 -22.80 -7.89 9.74
N GLN A 43 -22.51 -8.63 8.66
CA GLN A 43 -23.44 -9.59 8.12
C GLN A 43 -23.73 -10.72 9.10
N ARG A 44 -22.72 -11.18 9.82
CA ARG A 44 -22.87 -12.21 10.85
C ARG A 44 -23.81 -11.73 11.97
N ILE A 45 -23.66 -10.49 12.38
CA ILE A 45 -24.50 -9.90 13.42
C ILE A 45 -25.96 -9.84 12.95
N ILE A 46 -26.18 -9.40 11.71
CA ILE A 46 -27.51 -9.33 11.11
C ILE A 46 -28.16 -10.70 11.03
N ASP A 47 -27.39 -11.71 10.65
CA ASP A 47 -27.87 -13.09 10.52
C ASP A 47 -28.04 -13.78 11.87
N GLY A 48 -27.67 -13.14 12.96
CA GLY A 48 -27.73 -13.73 14.27
C GLY A 48 -26.68 -14.81 14.50
N ASP A 49 -25.65 -14.81 13.69
CA ASP A 49 -24.59 -15.80 13.74
C ASP A 49 -23.49 -15.30 14.68
N GLN A 50 -23.33 -15.96 15.78
CA GLN A 50 -22.30 -15.61 16.76
C GLN A 50 -21.11 -16.56 16.72
#